data_91b49a52c26a45885c37a485261cc4ae
#
_entry.id   91b49a52c26a45885c37a485261cc4ae
#
_cell.length_a   1.000
_cell.length_b   1.000
_cell.length_c   1.000
_cell.angle_alpha   90.00
_cell.angle_beta   90.00
_cell.angle_gamma   90.00
#
_symmetry.space_group_name_H-M   'P 1'
#
loop_
_entity.id
_entity.type
_entity.pdbx_description
1 polymer ?
#
loop_
_entity_poly.entity_id
_entity_poly.type
_entity_poly.pdbx_seq_one_letter_code
_entity_poly.pdbx_strand_id
1 'polypeptide(L)'
;GINDAIKYLKPKGTLIQLGLGGDILMPLVSVTTKELNLKGSFRFHSEFELAVKMMRKKLIDVKPLITHSIPFQNAEKGFNIAMDEKEISMKVQLSF
;
A
#
# COMPACT_ATOMS: atom_id res chain seq x y z
N GLY A 1 12.92 -0.29 3.18
CA GLY A 1 12.03 -1.38 3.55
C GLY A 1 11.81 -1.50 5.06
N ILE A 2 11.30 -2.68 5.52
CA ILE A 2 10.95 -2.89 6.95
C ILE A 2 12.15 -2.72 7.88
N ASN A 3 13.35 -3.16 7.46
CA ASN A 3 14.58 -3.02 8.24
C ASN A 3 14.97 -1.55 8.42
N ASP A 4 14.73 -0.72 7.43
CA ASP A 4 14.98 0.72 7.55
C ASP A 4 13.94 1.38 8.47
N ALA A 5 12.68 0.99 8.34
CA ALA A 5 11.64 1.48 9.24
C ALA A 5 11.97 1.19 10.72
N ILE A 6 12.48 -0.02 11.03
CA ILE A 6 12.91 -0.39 12.38
C ILE A 6 14.04 0.53 12.91
N LYS A 7 14.97 0.96 12.04
CA LYS A 7 16.06 1.88 12.44
C LYS A 7 15.50 3.24 12.89
N TYR A 8 14.52 3.77 12.17
CA TYR A 8 13.98 5.12 12.42
C TYR A 8 12.88 5.17 13.47
N LEU A 9 12.29 4.03 13.84
CA LEU A 9 11.29 3.99 14.91
C LEU A 9 11.91 4.36 16.26
N LYS A 10 11.22 5.24 16.98
CA LYS A 10 11.53 5.53 18.39
C LYS A 10 11.23 4.32 19.27
N PRO A 11 11.87 4.20 20.46
CA PRO A 11 11.51 3.18 21.43
C PRO A 11 10.01 3.14 21.72
N LYS A 12 9.46 1.94 21.89
CA LYS A 12 8.02 1.65 22.07
C LYS A 12 7.14 2.06 20.88
N GLY A 13 7.77 2.38 19.73
CA GLY A 13 7.04 2.70 18.50
C GLY A 13 6.30 1.49 17.93
N THR A 14 5.34 1.77 17.06
CA THR A 14 4.56 0.74 16.37
C THR A 14 4.87 0.74 14.88
N LEU A 15 5.17 -0.43 14.34
CA LEU A 15 5.26 -0.69 12.91
C LEU A 15 4.01 -1.46 12.47
N ILE A 16 3.32 -0.95 11.47
CA ILE A 16 2.18 -1.64 10.85
C ILE A 16 2.59 -2.11 9.46
N GLN A 17 2.58 -3.43 9.26
CA GLN A 17 2.89 -4.06 7.98
C GLN A 17 1.62 -4.28 7.18
N LEU A 18 1.50 -3.62 6.03
CA LEU A 18 0.37 -3.72 5.09
C LEU A 18 0.72 -4.55 3.86
N GLY A 19 1.96 -4.42 3.37
CA GLY A 19 2.39 -5.06 2.14
C GLY A 19 2.55 -6.56 2.29
N LEU A 20 2.18 -7.30 1.25
CA LEU A 20 2.45 -8.73 1.14
C LEU A 20 3.74 -8.90 0.35
N GLY A 21 4.79 -9.27 1.03
CA GLY A 21 6.08 -9.67 0.45
C GLY A 21 6.41 -11.11 0.80
N GLY A 22 7.55 -11.60 0.31
CA GLY A 22 8.12 -12.86 0.78
C GLY A 22 8.72 -12.72 2.17
N ASP A 23 9.24 -13.82 2.69
CA ASP A 23 9.93 -13.86 3.97
C ASP A 23 11.17 -12.95 3.97
N ILE A 24 11.40 -12.27 5.07
CA ILE A 24 12.54 -11.38 5.24
C ILE A 24 13.30 -11.69 6.54
N LEU A 25 14.61 -11.44 6.53
CA LEU A 25 15.40 -11.41 7.74
C LEU A 25 15.13 -10.10 8.49
N MET A 26 14.82 -10.23 9.78
CA MET A 26 14.47 -9.08 10.63
C MET A 26 15.47 -8.95 11.79
N PRO A 27 15.94 -7.73 12.11
CA PRO A 27 16.85 -7.48 13.22
C PRO A 27 16.13 -7.55 14.58
N LEU A 28 15.84 -8.76 15.06
CA LEU A 28 15.07 -8.98 16.30
C LEU A 28 15.71 -8.33 17.53
N VAL A 29 17.03 -8.21 17.57
CA VAL A 29 17.72 -7.50 18.67
C VAL A 29 17.26 -6.05 18.72
N SER A 30 17.17 -5.37 17.58
CA SER A 30 16.69 -3.99 17.50
C SER A 30 15.21 -3.86 17.89
N VAL A 31 14.38 -4.84 17.51
CA VAL A 31 12.97 -4.89 17.91
C VAL A 31 12.85 -5.01 19.42
N THR A 32 13.65 -5.92 20.03
CA THR A 32 13.62 -6.19 21.48
C THR A 32 14.16 -5.01 22.28
N THR A 33 15.33 -4.48 21.90
CA THR A 33 15.99 -3.39 22.65
C THR A 33 15.20 -2.08 22.59
N LYS A 34 14.45 -1.86 21.51
CA LYS A 34 13.55 -0.71 21.39
C LYS A 34 12.13 -0.99 21.90
N GLU A 35 11.84 -2.20 22.35
CA GLU A 35 10.47 -2.62 22.77
C GLU A 35 9.41 -2.30 21.71
N LEU A 36 9.70 -2.59 20.41
CA LEU A 36 8.82 -2.22 19.32
C LEU A 36 7.56 -3.10 19.25
N ASN A 37 6.44 -2.50 18.86
CA ASN A 37 5.22 -3.20 18.55
C ASN A 37 5.14 -3.46 17.04
N LEU A 38 5.10 -4.75 16.65
CA LEU A 38 4.91 -5.14 15.26
C LEU A 38 3.47 -5.63 15.07
N LYS A 39 2.76 -5.03 14.12
CA LYS A 39 1.36 -5.37 13.83
C LYS A 39 1.20 -5.59 12.33
N GLY A 40 0.52 -6.67 11.96
CA GLY A 40 0.03 -6.87 10.62
C GLY A 40 -1.34 -6.23 10.42
N SER A 41 -1.63 -5.81 9.20
CA SER A 41 -2.97 -5.46 8.77
C SER A 41 -3.20 -6.08 7.40
N PHE A 42 -4.31 -6.81 7.26
CA PHE A 42 -4.60 -7.56 6.03
C PHE A 42 -5.94 -7.15 5.46
N ARG A 43 -5.90 -6.64 4.22
CA ARG A 43 -7.09 -6.22 3.46
C ARG A 43 -7.90 -5.14 4.19
N PHE A 44 -9.20 -5.34 4.31
CA PHE A 44 -10.15 -4.36 4.84
C PHE A 44 -11.34 -5.06 5.51
N HIS A 45 -11.99 -4.33 6.39
CA HIS A 45 -13.24 -4.67 7.04
C HIS A 45 -14.27 -3.55 6.81
N SER A 46 -14.86 -3.02 7.87
CA SER A 46 -15.83 -1.90 7.83
C SER A 46 -15.27 -0.60 7.23
N GLU A 47 -13.95 -0.43 7.24
CA GLU A 47 -13.27 0.74 6.67
C GLU A 47 -13.51 0.88 5.17
N PHE A 48 -13.76 -0.22 4.44
CA PHE A 48 -14.09 -0.17 3.03
C PHE A 48 -15.37 0.61 2.78
N GLU A 49 -16.43 0.31 3.53
CA GLU A 49 -17.70 1.01 3.41
C GLU A 49 -17.56 2.49 3.77
N LEU A 50 -16.80 2.79 4.82
CA LEU A 50 -16.49 4.17 5.21
C LEU A 50 -15.75 4.91 4.10
N ALA A 51 -14.73 4.31 3.51
CA ALA A 51 -13.97 4.90 2.40
C ALA A 51 -14.88 5.21 1.20
N VAL A 52 -15.77 4.28 0.81
CA VAL A 52 -16.74 4.50 -0.26
C VAL A 52 -17.68 5.67 0.07
N LYS A 53 -18.19 5.76 1.31
CA LYS A 53 -19.02 6.88 1.76
C LYS A 53 -18.28 8.21 1.69
N MET A 54 -17.00 8.25 2.09
CA MET A 54 -16.18 9.46 2.04
C MET A 54 -15.95 9.92 0.59
N MET A 55 -15.66 8.99 -0.33
CA MET A 55 -15.53 9.30 -1.76
C MET A 55 -16.85 9.83 -2.35
N ARG A 56 -17.97 9.18 -2.06
CA ARG A 56 -19.30 9.63 -2.53
C ARG A 56 -19.67 11.03 -2.04
N LYS A 57 -19.31 11.36 -0.79
CA LYS A 57 -19.53 12.68 -0.19
C LYS A 57 -18.47 13.71 -0.60
N LYS A 58 -17.51 13.33 -1.46
CA LYS A 58 -16.38 14.18 -1.89
C LYS A 58 -15.54 14.71 -0.72
N LEU A 59 -15.48 13.98 0.38
CA LEU A 59 -14.63 14.32 1.54
C LEU A 59 -13.17 13.96 1.30
N ILE A 60 -12.92 13.01 0.38
CA ILE A 60 -11.58 12.63 -0.09
C ILE A 60 -11.60 12.60 -1.62
N ASP A 61 -10.54 13.08 -2.24
CA ASP A 61 -10.31 12.98 -3.68
C ASP A 61 -9.24 11.93 -3.96
N VAL A 62 -9.65 10.83 -4.58
CA VAL A 62 -8.76 9.73 -4.97
C VAL A 62 -8.39 9.75 -6.46
N LYS A 63 -8.93 10.70 -7.23
CA LYS A 63 -8.64 10.80 -8.67
C LYS A 63 -7.15 10.97 -8.98
N PRO A 64 -6.38 11.75 -8.21
CA PRO A 64 -4.94 11.87 -8.45
C PRO A 64 -4.17 10.55 -8.35
N LEU A 65 -4.74 9.52 -7.72
CA LEU A 65 -4.13 8.19 -7.63
C LEU A 65 -4.32 7.37 -8.92
N ILE A 66 -5.26 7.73 -9.79
CA ILE A 66 -5.49 7.07 -11.07
C ILE A 66 -4.49 7.65 -12.07
N THR A 67 -3.39 6.94 -12.27
CA THR A 67 -2.30 7.39 -13.16
C THR A 67 -2.58 7.08 -14.62
N HIS A 68 -3.28 5.98 -14.89
CA HIS A 68 -3.56 5.53 -16.25
C HIS A 68 -5.00 5.02 -16.36
N SER A 69 -5.68 5.42 -17.43
CA SER A 69 -6.97 4.87 -17.84
C SER A 69 -6.81 4.36 -19.28
N ILE A 70 -6.90 3.06 -19.45
CA ILE A 70 -6.62 2.35 -20.71
C ILE A 70 -7.92 1.76 -21.25
N PRO A 71 -8.26 1.96 -22.52
CA PRO A 71 -9.41 1.29 -23.13
C PRO A 71 -9.28 -0.23 -22.99
N PHE A 72 -10.40 -0.91 -22.72
CA PHE A 72 -10.43 -2.38 -22.54
C PHE A 72 -9.79 -3.13 -23.71
N GLN A 73 -9.95 -2.63 -24.94
CA GLN A 73 -9.34 -3.22 -26.13
C GLN A 73 -7.80 -3.29 -26.04
N ASN A 74 -7.20 -2.44 -25.22
CA ASN A 74 -5.75 -2.37 -24.99
C ASN A 74 -5.36 -2.90 -23.61
N ALA A 75 -6.12 -3.85 -23.05
CA ALA A 75 -5.92 -4.36 -21.70
C ALA A 75 -4.48 -4.87 -21.45
N GLU A 76 -3.88 -5.58 -22.43
CA GLU A 76 -2.50 -6.06 -22.37
C GLU A 76 -1.52 -4.91 -22.07
N LYS A 77 -1.67 -3.77 -22.74
CA LYS A 77 -0.87 -2.57 -22.46
C LYS A 77 -1.06 -2.09 -21.02
N GLY A 78 -2.30 -2.11 -20.51
CA GLY A 78 -2.60 -1.74 -19.14
C GLY A 78 -1.91 -2.63 -18.12
N PHE A 79 -1.88 -3.94 -18.36
CA PHE A 79 -1.18 -4.89 -17.50
C PHE A 79 0.34 -4.67 -17.54
N ASN A 80 0.93 -4.45 -18.72
CA ASN A 80 2.36 -4.20 -18.86
C ASN A 80 2.78 -2.93 -18.10
N ILE A 81 2.03 -1.82 -18.22
CA ILE A 81 2.27 -0.60 -17.45
C ILE A 81 2.24 -0.89 -15.94
N ALA A 82 1.23 -1.61 -15.46
CA ALA A 82 1.10 -1.91 -14.04
C ALA A 82 2.22 -2.81 -13.50
N MET A 83 2.80 -3.67 -14.34
CA MET A 83 3.87 -4.59 -13.95
C MET A 83 5.27 -3.97 -14.06
N ASP A 84 5.53 -3.24 -15.13
CA ASP A 84 6.88 -2.85 -15.54
C ASP A 84 7.19 -1.38 -15.21
N GLU A 85 6.17 -0.51 -15.19
CA GLU A 85 6.34 0.93 -15.01
C GLU A 85 5.95 1.40 -13.60
N LYS A 86 6.39 0.68 -12.56
CA LYS A 86 6.00 0.93 -11.16
C LYS A 86 6.41 2.30 -10.62
N GLU A 87 7.40 2.93 -11.22
CA GLU A 87 7.85 4.26 -10.79
C GLU A 87 6.86 5.37 -11.17
N ILE A 88 6.10 5.17 -12.25
CA ILE A 88 5.15 6.15 -12.79
C ILE A 88 3.69 5.68 -12.74
N SER A 89 3.44 4.42 -12.40
CA SER A 89 2.09 3.88 -12.28
C SER A 89 1.72 3.61 -10.83
N MET A 90 0.61 4.19 -10.38
CA MET A 90 0.04 3.91 -9.05
C MET A 90 -1.26 3.12 -9.19
N LYS A 91 -2.21 3.62 -9.96
CA LYS A 91 -3.46 2.94 -10.26
C LYS A 91 -3.71 2.97 -11.76
N VAL A 92 -3.70 1.80 -12.37
CA VAL A 92 -4.05 1.59 -13.76
C VAL A 92 -5.47 1.02 -13.83
N GLN A 93 -6.35 1.65 -14.58
CA GLN A 93 -7.74 1.23 -14.77
C GLN A 93 -8.01 0.88 -16.23
N LEU A 94 -8.86 -0.09 -16.44
CA LEU A 94 -9.45 -0.36 -17.76
C LEU A 94 -10.82 0.32 -17.85
N SER A 95 -11.04 1.05 -18.95
CA SER A 95 -12.34 1.67 -19.27
C SER A 95 -13.09 0.83 -20.30
N PHE A 96 -14.38 0.65 -20.09
CA PHE A 96 -15.29 -0.08 -20.97
C PHE A 96 -16.17 0.88 -21.77
#